data_4dd3d3de8c7705725da9faed0a294a45
#
_entry.id   4dd3d3de8c7705725da9faed0a294a45
#
_cell.length_a   1.000
_cell.length_b   1.000
_cell.length_c   1.000
_cell.angle_alpha   90.00
_cell.angle_beta   90.00
_cell.angle_gamma   90.00
#
_symmetry.space_group_name_H-M   'P 1'
#
loop_
_entity.id
_entity.type
_entity.pdbx_description
1 polymer ?
#
loop_
_entity_poly.entity_id
_entity_poly.type
_entity_poly.pdbx_seq_one_letter_code
_entity_poly.pdbx_strand_id
1 'polypeptide(L)'
;MINVVLKHHCGSDLTTVNSARVSFSKESDALSAKDEKLIHYLAEHEHTSPFGHAFVTFKVDAPVFVARQLVKHKFLRWNEVSRRYVDEEPDIYSPDFWRTRPDNKKQGSGQAFERDHQQFLQQQYVEIMDRVLHMYEYMTGLFPISWKALMEND
;
A
#
# COMPACT_ATOMS: atom_id res chain seq x y z
N MET A 1 -2.96 -9.18 8.31
CA MET A 1 -3.52 -7.87 8.78
C MET A 1 -2.78 -6.76 8.03
N ILE A 2 -3.47 -5.67 7.66
CA ILE A 2 -2.77 -4.51 7.07
C ILE A 2 -2.26 -3.64 8.22
N ASN A 3 -0.99 -3.26 8.17
CA ASN A 3 -0.36 -2.40 9.17
C ASN A 3 0.34 -1.22 8.48
N VAL A 4 0.18 0.00 9.04
CA VAL A 4 0.78 1.22 8.52
C VAL A 4 1.44 1.98 9.65
N VAL A 5 2.74 2.20 9.52
CA VAL A 5 3.55 2.90 10.53
C VAL A 5 4.19 4.14 9.91
N LEU A 6 3.93 5.31 10.48
CA LEU A 6 4.64 6.54 10.11
C LEU A 6 6.11 6.41 10.53
N LYS A 7 7.02 6.54 9.59
CA LYS A 7 8.47 6.48 9.82
C LYS A 7 9.10 7.87 9.89
N HIS A 8 8.68 8.75 9.01
CA HIS A 8 9.25 10.09 8.92
C HIS A 8 8.24 11.05 8.31
N HIS A 9 8.32 12.30 8.69
CA HIS A 9 7.64 13.41 8.01
C HIS A 9 8.57 14.62 7.94
N CYS A 10 8.38 15.45 6.93
CA CYS A 10 9.05 16.72 6.75
C CYS A 10 8.05 17.74 6.22
N GLY A 11 8.06 18.94 6.77
CA GLY A 11 7.08 19.96 6.47
C GLY A 11 5.78 19.82 7.27
N SER A 12 4.87 20.73 7.00
CA SER A 12 3.57 20.86 7.68
C SER A 12 2.58 21.58 6.77
N ASP A 13 1.37 21.78 7.24
CA ASP A 13 0.37 22.62 6.56
C ASP A 13 0.90 24.05 6.36
N LEU A 14 1.67 24.58 7.31
CA LEU A 14 2.32 25.88 7.17
C LEU A 14 3.34 25.91 6.03
N THR A 15 4.06 24.80 5.82
CA THR A 15 4.98 24.66 4.67
C THR A 15 4.22 24.76 3.36
N THR A 16 3.08 24.07 3.24
CA THR A 16 2.21 24.12 2.06
C THR A 16 1.68 25.53 1.81
N VAL A 17 1.19 26.18 2.86
CA VAL A 17 0.68 27.56 2.80
C VAL A 17 1.76 28.54 2.33
N ASN A 18 2.94 28.49 2.93
CA ASN A 18 4.03 29.40 2.61
C ASN A 18 4.55 29.15 1.20
N SER A 19 4.62 27.89 0.76
CA SER A 19 4.97 27.56 -0.63
C SER A 19 3.98 28.16 -1.65
N ALA A 20 2.69 28.17 -1.35
CA ALA A 20 1.69 28.84 -2.20
C ALA A 20 1.82 30.35 -2.17
N ARG A 21 2.15 30.94 -1.01
CA ARG A 21 2.24 32.40 -0.82
C ARG A 21 3.48 33.04 -1.41
N VAL A 22 4.50 32.24 -1.74
CA VAL A 22 5.70 32.74 -2.45
C VAL A 22 5.32 33.56 -3.69
N SER A 23 4.28 33.16 -4.42
CA SER A 23 3.78 33.92 -5.60
C SER A 23 3.33 35.34 -5.29
N PHE A 24 3.08 35.66 -4.01
CA PHE A 24 2.67 36.98 -3.54
C PHE A 24 3.74 37.66 -2.67
N SER A 25 4.94 37.07 -2.59
CA SER A 25 6.03 37.54 -1.69
C SER A 25 5.54 37.66 -0.23
N LYS A 26 4.75 36.66 0.24
CA LYS A 26 4.19 36.63 1.60
C LYS A 26 4.56 35.34 2.30
N GLU A 27 4.71 35.44 3.60
CA GLU A 27 4.96 34.31 4.50
C GLU A 27 4.10 34.45 5.75
N SER A 28 3.77 33.33 6.38
CA SER A 28 3.07 33.26 7.66
C SER A 28 3.96 32.56 8.65
N ASP A 29 3.98 33.05 9.89
CA ASP A 29 4.72 32.44 11.00
C ASP A 29 3.89 31.33 11.69
N ALA A 30 2.57 31.38 11.55
CA ALA A 30 1.64 30.41 12.13
C ALA A 30 0.40 30.24 11.27
N LEU A 31 -0.22 29.04 11.38
CA LEU A 31 -1.48 28.75 10.70
C LEU A 31 -2.65 29.57 11.28
N SER A 32 -3.49 30.03 10.39
CA SER A 32 -4.73 30.75 10.71
C SER A 32 -5.90 30.13 9.96
N ALA A 33 -7.13 30.48 10.36
CA ALA A 33 -8.34 30.04 9.66
C ALA A 33 -8.39 30.46 8.16
N LYS A 34 -7.64 31.49 7.77
CA LYS A 34 -7.47 31.87 6.36
C LYS A 34 -6.57 30.90 5.62
N ASP A 35 -5.57 30.34 6.31
CA ASP A 35 -4.63 29.40 5.74
C ASP A 35 -5.29 28.04 5.53
N GLU A 36 -6.13 27.59 6.43
CA GLU A 36 -6.95 26.40 6.26
C GLU A 36 -7.84 26.51 5.01
N LYS A 37 -8.50 27.66 4.83
CA LYS A 37 -9.29 27.93 3.62
C LYS A 37 -8.44 27.91 2.35
N LEU A 38 -7.21 28.43 2.42
CA LEU A 38 -6.29 28.37 1.29
C LEU A 38 -5.91 26.94 0.95
N ILE A 39 -5.61 26.10 1.92
CA ILE A 39 -5.30 24.67 1.70
C ILE A 39 -6.47 23.98 1.01
N HIS A 40 -7.69 24.16 1.51
CA HIS A 40 -8.89 23.58 0.89
C HIS A 40 -9.08 24.09 -0.55
N TYR A 41 -8.92 25.37 -0.79
CA TYR A 41 -9.00 25.96 -2.13
C TYR A 41 -7.96 25.34 -3.09
N LEU A 42 -6.70 25.20 -2.65
CA LEU A 42 -5.64 24.61 -3.45
C LEU A 42 -5.93 23.14 -3.81
N ALA A 43 -6.48 22.39 -2.85
CA ALA A 43 -6.86 20.99 -3.06
C ALA A 43 -8.05 20.86 -4.02
N GLU A 44 -9.11 21.66 -3.83
CA GLU A 44 -10.32 21.64 -4.66
C GLU A 44 -10.03 22.01 -6.13
N HIS A 45 -9.07 22.94 -6.34
CA HIS A 45 -8.69 23.41 -7.67
C HIS A 45 -7.45 22.67 -8.24
N GLU A 46 -7.07 21.56 -7.63
CA GLU A 46 -5.96 20.72 -8.08
C GLU A 46 -4.61 21.45 -8.21
N HIS A 47 -4.39 22.49 -7.40
CA HIS A 47 -3.11 23.17 -7.31
C HIS A 47 -2.14 22.33 -6.47
N THR A 48 -1.56 21.30 -7.07
CA THR A 48 -0.80 20.25 -6.37
C THR A 48 0.61 20.67 -5.96
N SER A 49 1.21 21.65 -6.64
CA SER A 49 2.61 22.05 -6.42
C SER A 49 2.93 22.44 -4.96
N PRO A 50 2.12 23.25 -4.25
CA PRO A 50 2.40 23.57 -2.85
C PRO A 50 2.43 22.37 -1.92
N PHE A 51 1.62 21.34 -2.18
CA PHE A 51 1.60 20.11 -1.39
C PHE A 51 2.87 19.27 -1.58
N GLY A 52 3.58 19.46 -2.69
CA GLY A 52 4.85 18.77 -2.97
C GLY A 52 6.02 19.21 -2.08
N HIS A 53 5.84 20.22 -1.23
CA HIS A 53 6.86 20.70 -0.29
C HIS A 53 6.78 20.04 1.10
N ALA A 54 5.77 19.20 1.33
CA ALA A 54 5.65 18.39 2.54
C ALA A 54 5.70 16.89 2.18
N PHE A 55 6.40 16.10 2.98
CA PHE A 55 6.63 14.67 2.71
C PHE A 55 6.31 13.83 3.93
N VAL A 56 5.78 12.64 3.67
CA VAL A 56 5.57 11.61 4.68
C VAL A 56 6.14 10.29 4.18
N THR A 57 6.74 9.53 5.08
CA THR A 57 7.25 8.18 4.81
C THR A 57 6.54 7.18 5.70
N PHE A 58 5.90 6.19 5.11
CA PHE A 58 5.25 5.09 5.81
C PHE A 58 5.96 3.76 5.54
N LYS A 59 6.04 2.91 6.56
CA LYS A 59 6.19 1.47 6.38
C LYS A 59 4.77 0.89 6.27
N VAL A 60 4.53 0.14 5.21
CA VAL A 60 3.24 -0.50 4.95
C VAL A 60 3.46 -2.01 4.85
N ASP A 61 2.84 -2.76 5.75
CA ASP A 61 2.75 -4.22 5.67
C ASP A 61 1.35 -4.55 5.13
N ALA A 62 1.29 -5.05 3.91
CA ALA A 62 0.01 -5.29 3.22
C ALA A 62 0.13 -6.40 2.18
N PRO A 63 -0.97 -7.10 1.85
CA PRO A 63 -0.99 -8.05 0.76
C PRO A 63 -0.58 -7.41 -0.57
N VAL A 64 0.07 -8.19 -1.45
CA VAL A 64 0.57 -7.72 -2.74
C VAL A 64 -0.54 -7.07 -3.59
N PHE A 65 -1.76 -7.62 -3.57
CA PHE A 65 -2.87 -7.04 -4.35
C PHE A 65 -3.29 -5.65 -3.85
N VAL A 66 -3.12 -5.34 -2.55
CA VAL A 66 -3.31 -3.99 -2.00
C VAL A 66 -2.16 -3.08 -2.41
N ALA A 67 -0.92 -3.55 -2.26
CA ALA A 67 0.28 -2.81 -2.67
C ALA A 67 0.22 -2.42 -4.16
N ARG A 68 -0.23 -3.32 -5.04
CA ARG A 68 -0.41 -3.06 -6.47
C ARG A 68 -1.43 -1.95 -6.79
N GLN A 69 -2.39 -1.69 -5.90
CA GLN A 69 -3.29 -0.53 -6.04
C GLN A 69 -2.64 0.73 -5.49
N LEU A 70 -1.94 0.63 -4.36
CA LEU A 70 -1.28 1.76 -3.73
C LEU A 70 -0.23 2.40 -4.64
N VAL A 71 0.63 1.60 -5.28
CA VAL A 71 1.72 2.09 -6.15
C VAL A 71 1.25 2.78 -7.44
N LYS A 72 -0.04 2.71 -7.76
CA LYS A 72 -0.62 3.46 -8.89
C LYS A 72 -0.75 4.97 -8.63
N HIS A 73 -0.61 5.41 -7.39
CA HIS A 73 -0.63 6.83 -7.07
C HIS A 73 0.56 7.55 -7.70
N LYS A 74 0.27 8.56 -8.52
CA LYS A 74 1.23 9.24 -9.39
C LYS A 74 2.44 9.83 -8.65
N PHE A 75 2.25 10.34 -7.45
CA PHE A 75 3.29 11.04 -6.68
C PHE A 75 3.94 10.15 -5.62
N LEU A 76 3.50 8.90 -5.46
CA LEU A 76 4.08 7.98 -4.51
C LEU A 76 5.45 7.49 -4.99
N ARG A 77 6.45 7.58 -4.11
CA ARG A 77 7.73 6.88 -4.24
C ARG A 77 7.69 5.67 -3.31
N TRP A 78 8.07 4.50 -3.80
CA TRP A 78 7.97 3.27 -3.05
C TRP A 78 9.15 2.33 -3.33
N ASN A 79 9.46 1.53 -2.33
CA ASN A 79 10.33 0.37 -2.42
C ASN A 79 9.64 -0.78 -1.70
N GLU A 80 9.82 -1.98 -2.17
CA GLU A 80 9.27 -3.18 -1.53
C GLU A 80 10.37 -4.17 -1.17
N VAL A 81 10.08 -5.06 -0.22
CA VAL A 81 10.94 -6.19 0.10
C VAL A 81 11.06 -7.06 -1.15
N SER A 82 12.29 -7.34 -1.54
CA SER A 82 12.56 -8.17 -2.71
C SER A 82 12.95 -9.58 -2.27
N ARG A 83 12.25 -10.58 -2.74
CA ARG A 83 12.59 -12.00 -2.54
C ARG A 83 13.92 -12.40 -3.16
N ARG A 84 14.54 -11.52 -3.94
CA ARG A 84 15.93 -11.70 -4.45
C ARG A 84 16.99 -11.53 -3.37
N TYR A 85 16.63 -10.89 -2.24
CA TYR A 85 17.56 -10.53 -1.16
C TYR A 85 17.13 -11.04 0.20
N VAL A 86 15.96 -11.65 0.31
CA VAL A 86 15.38 -12.12 1.56
C VAL A 86 14.97 -13.57 1.39
N ASP A 87 15.59 -14.45 2.18
CA ASP A 87 15.38 -15.92 2.16
C ASP A 87 14.38 -16.39 3.23
N GLU A 88 13.85 -15.47 4.06
CA GLU A 88 12.84 -15.79 5.06
C GLU A 88 11.55 -16.33 4.39
N GLU A 89 10.82 -17.18 5.09
CA GLU A 89 9.54 -17.69 4.64
C GLU A 89 8.59 -16.53 4.29
N PRO A 90 7.90 -16.57 3.12
CA PRO A 90 6.99 -15.51 2.75
C PRO A 90 5.72 -15.54 3.61
N ASP A 91 5.34 -14.39 4.14
CA ASP A 91 4.03 -14.21 4.77
C ASP A 91 2.91 -14.39 3.74
N ILE A 92 1.97 -15.28 4.04
CA ILE A 92 0.80 -15.50 3.20
C ILE A 92 -0.41 -14.81 3.85
N TYR A 93 -1.01 -13.90 3.09
CA TYR A 93 -2.23 -13.25 3.54
C TYR A 93 -3.39 -14.26 3.56
N SER A 94 -4.05 -14.37 4.70
CA SER A 94 -5.31 -15.10 4.84
C SER A 94 -6.43 -14.12 5.19
N PRO A 95 -7.54 -14.10 4.43
CA PRO A 95 -8.66 -13.23 4.75
C PRO A 95 -9.36 -13.69 6.04
N ASP A 96 -9.79 -12.75 6.87
CA ASP A 96 -10.55 -13.04 8.09
C ASP A 96 -11.91 -13.69 7.77
N PHE A 97 -12.46 -13.40 6.61
CA PHE A 97 -13.70 -14.00 6.08
C PHE A 97 -13.83 -13.83 4.57
N TRP A 98 -14.49 -14.79 3.96
CA TRP A 98 -14.78 -14.84 2.53
C TRP A 98 -16.09 -14.12 2.22
N ARG A 99 -16.14 -13.38 1.10
CA ARG A 99 -17.30 -12.58 0.69
C ARG A 99 -17.81 -13.00 -0.68
N THR A 100 -19.12 -12.86 -0.88
CA THR A 100 -19.75 -13.05 -2.17
C THR A 100 -19.41 -11.90 -3.13
N ARG A 101 -19.68 -12.12 -4.39
CA ARG A 101 -19.63 -11.05 -5.40
C ARG A 101 -20.81 -10.09 -5.18
N PRO A 102 -20.63 -8.78 -5.27
CA PRO A 102 -21.74 -7.82 -5.22
C PRO A 102 -22.55 -7.84 -6.52
N ASP A 103 -23.88 -7.73 -6.44
CA ASP A 103 -24.77 -7.88 -7.59
C ASP A 103 -24.58 -6.80 -8.66
N ASN A 104 -24.37 -5.54 -8.30
CA ASN A 104 -24.33 -4.40 -9.22
C ASN A 104 -23.17 -3.44 -9.01
N LYS A 105 -22.05 -3.87 -8.42
CA LYS A 105 -20.92 -2.98 -8.17
C LYS A 105 -19.68 -3.44 -8.94
N LYS A 106 -19.06 -2.51 -9.66
CA LYS A 106 -17.76 -2.75 -10.28
C LYS A 106 -16.61 -2.84 -9.28
N GLN A 107 -16.81 -2.29 -8.08
CA GLN A 107 -15.85 -2.27 -6.98
C GLN A 107 -16.55 -2.66 -5.68
N GLY A 108 -15.77 -3.25 -4.75
CA GLY A 108 -16.27 -3.71 -3.47
C GLY A 108 -16.61 -5.20 -3.47
N SER A 109 -17.22 -5.67 -2.39
CA SER A 109 -17.61 -7.07 -2.17
C SER A 109 -19.03 -7.16 -1.64
N GLY A 110 -19.66 -8.32 -1.82
CA GLY A 110 -20.98 -8.63 -1.29
C GLY A 110 -20.95 -8.97 0.20
N GLN A 111 -21.98 -9.69 0.65
CA GLN A 111 -22.09 -10.17 2.02
C GLN A 111 -21.04 -11.27 2.31
N ALA A 112 -20.73 -11.51 3.57
CA ALA A 112 -19.96 -12.67 3.96
C ALA A 112 -20.71 -13.97 3.61
N PHE A 113 -19.98 -15.02 3.23
CA PHE A 113 -20.58 -16.34 3.11
C PHE A 113 -21.06 -16.84 4.46
N GLU A 114 -22.02 -17.76 4.44
CA GLU A 114 -22.48 -18.47 5.62
C GLU A 114 -21.34 -19.33 6.23
N ARG A 115 -21.49 -19.69 7.50
CA ARG A 115 -20.43 -20.34 8.29
C ARG A 115 -19.84 -21.59 7.64
N ASP A 116 -20.67 -22.46 7.09
CA ASP A 116 -20.20 -23.72 6.50
C ASP A 116 -19.36 -23.48 5.23
N HIS A 117 -19.78 -22.52 4.41
CA HIS A 117 -19.00 -22.09 3.27
C HIS A 117 -17.69 -21.38 3.66
N GLN A 118 -17.71 -20.57 4.75
CA GLN A 118 -16.50 -19.97 5.29
C GLN A 118 -15.47 -21.01 5.69
N GLN A 119 -15.89 -22.04 6.42
CA GLN A 119 -15.01 -23.12 6.87
C GLN A 119 -14.44 -23.91 5.70
N PHE A 120 -15.28 -24.28 4.73
CA PHE A 120 -14.85 -24.99 3.53
C PHE A 120 -13.82 -24.18 2.73
N LEU A 121 -14.11 -22.92 2.44
CA LEU A 121 -13.21 -22.06 1.68
C LEU A 121 -11.89 -21.82 2.41
N GLN A 122 -11.94 -21.62 3.72
CA GLN A 122 -10.74 -21.45 4.54
C GLN A 122 -9.87 -22.69 4.53
N GLN A 123 -10.46 -23.87 4.69
CA GLN A 123 -9.73 -25.14 4.63
C GLN A 123 -9.06 -25.33 3.25
N GLN A 124 -9.81 -25.12 2.16
CA GLN A 124 -9.27 -25.26 0.81
C GLN A 124 -8.12 -24.25 0.55
N TYR A 125 -8.27 -23.03 1.05
CA TYR A 125 -7.23 -22.01 0.94
C TYR A 125 -5.94 -22.43 1.65
N VAL A 126 -6.03 -22.89 2.90
CA VAL A 126 -4.87 -23.35 3.69
C VAL A 126 -4.18 -24.51 2.99
N GLU A 127 -4.93 -25.53 2.56
CA GLU A 127 -4.37 -26.69 1.86
C GLU A 127 -3.61 -26.31 0.57
N ILE A 128 -4.14 -25.33 -0.19
CA ILE A 128 -3.47 -24.84 -1.41
C ILE A 128 -2.19 -24.07 -1.05
N MET A 129 -2.25 -23.21 -0.04
CA MET A 129 -1.09 -22.42 0.36
C MET A 129 0.03 -23.28 0.92
N ASP A 130 -0.29 -24.29 1.73
CA ASP A 130 0.70 -25.26 2.23
C ASP A 130 1.41 -25.99 1.08
N ARG A 131 0.65 -26.42 0.08
CA ARG A 131 1.24 -27.06 -1.12
C ARG A 131 2.17 -26.11 -1.90
N VAL A 132 1.77 -24.85 -2.03
CA VAL A 132 2.58 -23.82 -2.71
C VAL A 132 3.87 -23.56 -1.93
N LEU A 133 3.80 -23.44 -0.60
CA LEU A 133 4.99 -23.26 0.25
C LEU A 133 5.92 -24.45 0.18
N HIS A 134 5.40 -25.68 0.31
CA HIS A 134 6.22 -26.90 0.17
C HIS A 134 6.88 -27.00 -1.21
N MET A 135 6.18 -26.64 -2.28
CA MET A 135 6.77 -26.63 -3.61
C MET A 135 7.87 -25.58 -3.70
N TYR A 136 7.65 -24.39 -3.14
CA TYR A 136 8.65 -23.32 -3.08
C TYR A 136 9.93 -23.78 -2.35
N GLU A 137 9.79 -24.35 -1.15
CA GLU A 137 10.89 -24.87 -0.35
C GLU A 137 11.63 -26.00 -1.09
N TYR A 138 10.90 -26.92 -1.69
CA TYR A 138 11.47 -28.00 -2.48
C TYR A 138 12.31 -27.47 -3.64
N MET A 139 11.79 -26.51 -4.38
CA MET A 139 12.48 -25.92 -5.52
C MET A 139 13.71 -25.12 -5.09
N THR A 140 13.62 -24.33 -4.01
CA THR A 140 14.73 -23.53 -3.50
C THR A 140 15.77 -24.35 -2.75
N GLY A 141 15.37 -25.47 -2.13
CA GLY A 141 16.27 -26.37 -1.41
C GLY A 141 17.01 -27.38 -2.28
N LEU A 142 16.38 -27.92 -3.31
CA LEU A 142 17.01 -28.88 -4.24
C LEU A 142 17.83 -28.24 -5.37
N PHE A 143 17.36 -27.10 -5.80
CA PHE A 143 18.06 -26.32 -6.78
C PHE A 143 18.35 -24.98 -6.10
N PRO A 144 19.61 -24.69 -5.73
CA PRO A 144 19.98 -23.36 -5.23
C PRO A 144 19.88 -22.33 -6.37
N ILE A 145 18.72 -22.32 -7.01
CA ILE A 145 18.30 -21.28 -7.90
C ILE A 145 17.87 -20.15 -6.97
N SER A 146 18.84 -19.31 -6.62
CA SER A 146 18.44 -18.03 -6.05
C SER A 146 17.43 -17.41 -7.01
N TRP A 147 16.40 -16.78 -6.48
CA TRP A 147 15.48 -15.96 -7.29
C TRP A 147 16.24 -15.00 -8.22
N LYS A 148 17.46 -14.66 -7.86
CA LYS A 148 18.41 -13.91 -8.66
C LYS A 148 18.75 -14.62 -9.97
N ALA A 149 19.01 -15.92 -9.93
CA ALA A 149 19.33 -16.71 -11.14
C ALA A 149 18.11 -16.92 -12.07
N LEU A 150 16.89 -16.95 -11.51
CA LEU A 150 15.64 -17.00 -12.30
C LEU A 150 15.31 -15.68 -12.99
N MET A 151 15.72 -14.55 -12.40
CA MET A 151 15.44 -13.21 -12.90
C MET A 151 16.53 -12.65 -13.82
N GLU A 152 17.70 -13.29 -13.84
CA GLU A 152 18.84 -12.89 -14.69
C GLU A 152 18.84 -13.57 -16.09
N ASN A 153 17.86 -14.44 -16.35
CA ASN A 153 17.71 -15.15 -17.64
C ASN A 153 16.59 -14.59 -18.55
N ASP A 154 16.04 -13.42 -18.24
CA ASP A 154 15.22 -12.59 -19.11
C ASP A 154 16.03 -11.36 -19.57
#